data_35e482660ecb815903b889e3c2d3f27a
#
_entry.id   35e482660ecb815903b889e3c2d3f27a
#
_cell.length_a   1.000
_cell.length_b   1.000
_cell.length_c   1.000
_cell.angle_alpha   90.00
_cell.angle_beta   90.00
_cell.angle_gamma   90.00
#
_symmetry.space_group_name_H-M   'P 1'
#
loop_
_entity.id
_entity.type
_entity.pdbx_description
1 polymer ?
#
loop_
_entity_poly.entity_id
_entity_poly.type
_entity_poly.pdbx_seq_one_letter_code
_entity_poly.pdbx_strand_id
1 'polypeptide(L)'
;MISTGIKHLDRLISGIKLGDNVVWQIANAVPVEYFIKSFFSKSNDFQNSIIYINFNYAPHTICKRFDDIFKSFNFILIDAFTNGKGNGDPVFLDFYHNEEDYDLSRIVRIEDPRDINGFIASLNEVQKDHRDGSFYIFDSLTGMNELWRDERSVLDFFAFTCPKLYEMNTIAYWILEQEAHSKEFIAGLTHITQIVLSVYNTSADHYALKIHKLEDRPSTNISTPHGFRIIDREISFEETAEGDLFKIGTKVKELRKAAGITQAGLALRLGMTPGAVSQIENDLITPSLNTLVHLAGIFQRPIEYFISAGLLEDGNRGFSIFRKKDARRFSSKNALVTGLSDEKRPDFAPYHVTLAGRESIDGPILMHKGKEFIVVVNGTLSLTIDDEEHLLRKGDSIILERSFIERWTNHGKNDCEFVYIQY
;
A
#
# COMPACT_ATOMS: atom_id res chain seq x y z
N MET A 1 -19.61 -6.97 12.71
CA MET A 1 -18.76 -6.62 11.55
C MET A 1 -17.94 -7.84 11.18
N ILE A 2 -17.87 -8.14 9.91
CA ILE A 2 -17.19 -9.32 9.37
C ILE A 2 -15.84 -8.84 8.83
N SER A 3 -14.77 -9.59 9.13
CA SER A 3 -13.42 -9.25 8.62
C SER A 3 -13.31 -9.57 7.13
N THR A 4 -12.60 -8.72 6.37
CA THR A 4 -12.17 -9.03 5.00
C THR A 4 -11.06 -10.08 4.95
N GLY A 5 -10.57 -10.53 6.12
CA GLY A 5 -9.37 -11.35 6.24
C GLY A 5 -8.06 -10.53 6.18
N ILE A 6 -8.13 -9.25 5.91
CA ILE A 6 -6.99 -8.34 5.77
C ILE A 6 -7.13 -7.21 6.80
N LYS A 7 -6.38 -7.28 7.90
CA LYS A 7 -6.50 -6.33 9.03
C LYS A 7 -6.38 -4.85 8.60
N HIS A 8 -5.53 -4.55 7.63
CA HIS A 8 -5.35 -3.19 7.15
C HIS A 8 -6.61 -2.71 6.41
N LEU A 9 -7.16 -3.54 5.52
CA LEU A 9 -8.40 -3.23 4.81
C LEU A 9 -9.58 -3.09 5.77
N ASP A 10 -9.69 -3.95 6.79
CA ASP A 10 -10.72 -3.85 7.82
C ASP A 10 -10.68 -2.50 8.57
N ARG A 11 -9.47 -1.99 8.87
CA ARG A 11 -9.30 -0.65 9.46
C ARG A 11 -9.75 0.46 8.51
N LEU A 12 -9.46 0.33 7.22
CA LEU A 12 -9.79 1.33 6.21
C LEU A 12 -11.30 1.43 5.96
N ILE A 13 -11.99 0.30 5.85
CA ILE A 13 -13.42 0.25 5.51
C ILE A 13 -14.33 -0.02 6.70
N SER A 14 -13.78 -0.12 7.92
CA SER A 14 -14.50 -0.51 9.14
C SER A 14 -15.16 -1.89 9.02
N GLY A 15 -14.47 -2.85 8.36
CA GLY A 15 -14.98 -4.20 8.10
C GLY A 15 -16.15 -4.24 7.13
N ILE A 16 -16.69 -5.43 6.90
CA ILE A 16 -17.87 -5.68 6.07
C ILE A 16 -19.10 -5.91 6.95
N LYS A 17 -20.26 -5.43 6.52
CA LYS A 17 -21.56 -5.67 7.16
C LYS A 17 -22.38 -6.62 6.29
N LEU A 18 -23.29 -7.36 6.90
CA LEU A 18 -24.33 -8.05 6.13
C LEU A 18 -25.15 -7.03 5.34
N GLY A 19 -25.43 -7.35 4.08
CA GLY A 19 -26.05 -6.44 3.13
C GLY A 19 -25.04 -5.68 2.25
N ASP A 20 -23.75 -5.60 2.61
CA ASP A 20 -22.78 -4.84 1.81
C ASP A 20 -22.59 -5.42 0.42
N ASN A 21 -22.72 -4.54 -0.56
CA ASN A 21 -22.25 -4.76 -1.91
C ASN A 21 -20.95 -3.96 -2.12
N VAL A 22 -19.90 -4.64 -2.55
CA VAL A 22 -18.58 -4.09 -2.78
C VAL A 22 -18.25 -4.16 -4.27
N VAL A 23 -18.12 -3.02 -4.92
CA VAL A 23 -17.65 -2.94 -6.30
C VAL A 23 -16.12 -2.84 -6.30
N TRP A 24 -15.48 -3.79 -6.96
CA TRP A 24 -14.05 -3.86 -7.19
C TRP A 24 -13.74 -3.42 -8.62
N GLN A 25 -13.26 -2.20 -8.77
CA GLN A 25 -12.75 -1.68 -10.04
C GLN A 25 -11.28 -2.09 -10.15
N ILE A 26 -10.98 -3.04 -11.03
CA ILE A 26 -9.63 -3.57 -11.19
C ILE A 26 -8.97 -3.04 -12.47
N ALA A 27 -7.71 -2.68 -12.40
CA ALA A 27 -6.90 -2.47 -13.59
C ALA A 27 -6.40 -3.82 -14.13
N ASN A 28 -5.96 -3.84 -15.39
CA ASN A 28 -5.45 -5.06 -16.02
C ASN A 28 -4.36 -5.75 -15.19
N ALA A 29 -4.44 -7.07 -15.12
CA ALA A 29 -3.48 -7.94 -14.43
C ALA A 29 -3.42 -7.80 -12.89
N VAL A 30 -4.43 -7.22 -12.25
CA VAL A 30 -4.54 -7.24 -10.77
C VAL A 30 -5.20 -8.55 -10.33
N PRO A 31 -4.53 -9.37 -9.51
CA PRO A 31 -5.07 -10.65 -9.07
C PRO A 31 -6.07 -10.47 -7.91
N VAL A 32 -7.31 -10.10 -8.23
CA VAL A 32 -8.39 -9.87 -7.24
C VAL A 32 -8.76 -11.12 -6.43
N GLU A 33 -8.45 -12.30 -6.94
CA GLU A 33 -8.69 -13.57 -6.26
C GLU A 33 -8.02 -13.66 -4.87
N TYR A 34 -6.93 -12.95 -4.63
CA TYR A 34 -6.31 -12.94 -3.30
C TYR A 34 -7.15 -12.21 -2.25
N PHE A 35 -7.92 -11.19 -2.65
CA PHE A 35 -8.89 -10.54 -1.75
C PHE A 35 -10.04 -11.48 -1.42
N ILE A 36 -10.53 -12.23 -2.41
CA ILE A 36 -11.56 -13.25 -2.22
C ILE A 36 -11.05 -14.36 -1.29
N LYS A 37 -9.86 -14.91 -1.56
CA LYS A 37 -9.23 -15.95 -0.73
C LYS A 37 -8.98 -15.49 0.69
N SER A 38 -8.50 -14.27 0.89
CA SER A 38 -8.27 -13.71 2.22
C SER A 38 -9.55 -13.62 3.05
N PHE A 39 -10.68 -13.28 2.42
CA PHE A 39 -11.97 -13.24 3.09
C PHE A 39 -12.33 -14.60 3.69
N PHE A 40 -12.15 -15.70 2.96
CA PHE A 40 -12.52 -17.04 3.41
C PHE A 40 -11.48 -17.68 4.33
N SER A 41 -10.18 -17.45 4.10
CA SER A 41 -9.11 -18.10 4.89
C SER A 41 -9.11 -17.71 6.36
N LYS A 42 -9.66 -16.56 6.74
CA LYS A 42 -9.64 -16.04 8.12
C LYS A 42 -11.01 -15.93 8.77
N SER A 43 -12.10 -16.21 8.04
CA SER A 43 -13.45 -16.25 8.62
C SER A 43 -13.84 -17.68 8.98
N ASN A 44 -13.24 -18.22 10.06
CA ASN A 44 -13.59 -19.54 10.62
C ASN A 44 -15.08 -19.70 10.98
N ASP A 45 -15.84 -18.61 11.04
CA ASP A 45 -17.25 -18.56 11.40
C ASP A 45 -18.20 -18.48 10.19
N PHE A 46 -17.66 -18.47 8.94
CA PHE A 46 -18.47 -18.35 7.75
C PHE A 46 -19.01 -19.73 7.34
N GLN A 47 -20.15 -20.11 7.88
CA GLN A 47 -20.85 -21.40 7.59
C GLN A 47 -21.79 -21.29 6.38
N ASN A 48 -21.89 -20.12 5.75
CA ASN A 48 -22.85 -19.86 4.69
C ASN A 48 -22.30 -20.19 3.29
N SER A 49 -23.19 -20.24 2.31
CA SER A 49 -22.86 -20.59 0.94
C SER A 49 -22.08 -19.49 0.24
N ILE A 50 -21.16 -19.89 -0.63
CA ILE A 50 -20.46 -19.02 -1.55
C ILE A 50 -21.03 -19.27 -2.94
N ILE A 51 -21.57 -18.25 -3.57
CA ILE A 51 -22.12 -18.31 -4.93
C ILE A 51 -21.20 -17.50 -5.85
N TYR A 52 -20.48 -18.23 -6.69
CA TYR A 52 -19.53 -17.64 -7.64
C TYR A 52 -20.14 -17.65 -9.05
N ILE A 53 -20.40 -16.48 -9.59
CA ILE A 53 -21.00 -16.29 -10.92
C ILE A 53 -19.89 -15.96 -11.90
N ASN A 54 -19.62 -16.89 -12.80
CA ASN A 54 -18.47 -16.86 -13.70
C ASN A 54 -18.88 -16.61 -15.16
N PHE A 55 -18.29 -15.54 -15.76
CA PHE A 55 -18.47 -15.19 -17.16
C PHE A 55 -17.19 -15.32 -17.99
N ASN A 56 -16.02 -15.51 -17.35
CA ASN A 56 -14.74 -15.26 -17.99
C ASN A 56 -13.88 -16.50 -18.23
N TYR A 57 -14.03 -17.55 -17.43
CA TYR A 57 -13.11 -18.67 -17.42
C TYR A 57 -13.83 -20.02 -17.53
N ALA A 58 -13.13 -21.02 -18.07
CA ALA A 58 -13.64 -22.39 -18.02
C ALA A 58 -13.88 -22.84 -16.58
N PRO A 59 -14.94 -23.63 -16.29
CA PRO A 59 -15.29 -24.05 -14.93
C PRO A 59 -14.16 -24.79 -14.22
N HIS A 60 -13.41 -25.64 -14.91
CA HIS A 60 -12.21 -26.30 -14.36
C HIS A 60 -11.17 -25.29 -13.85
N THR A 61 -10.97 -24.18 -14.58
CA THR A 61 -10.03 -23.11 -14.17
C THR A 61 -10.46 -22.45 -12.87
N ILE A 62 -11.75 -22.21 -12.69
CA ILE A 62 -12.29 -21.62 -11.45
C ILE A 62 -12.17 -22.61 -10.30
N CYS A 63 -12.56 -23.86 -10.49
CA CYS A 63 -12.45 -24.90 -9.47
C CYS A 63 -10.99 -25.07 -8.99
N LYS A 64 -10.04 -25.13 -9.92
CA LYS A 64 -8.61 -25.20 -9.62
C LYS A 64 -8.07 -23.93 -8.93
N ARG A 65 -8.52 -22.74 -9.34
CA ARG A 65 -8.12 -21.46 -8.73
C ARG A 65 -8.57 -21.37 -7.28
N PHE A 66 -9.75 -21.89 -6.96
CA PHE A 66 -10.37 -21.85 -5.65
C PHE A 66 -10.49 -23.25 -5.00
N ASP A 67 -9.60 -24.17 -5.31
CA ASP A 67 -9.63 -25.57 -4.87
C ASP A 67 -9.84 -25.73 -3.35
N ASP A 68 -9.04 -25.00 -2.56
CA ASP A 68 -9.13 -25.02 -1.09
C ASP A 68 -10.50 -24.54 -0.59
N ILE A 69 -11.07 -23.52 -1.25
CA ILE A 69 -12.37 -22.96 -0.87
C ILE A 69 -13.50 -23.90 -1.32
N PHE A 70 -13.41 -24.43 -2.53
CA PHE A 70 -14.39 -25.38 -3.07
C PHE A 70 -14.52 -26.63 -2.20
N LYS A 71 -13.39 -27.13 -1.67
CA LYS A 71 -13.34 -28.31 -0.79
C LYS A 71 -13.78 -28.02 0.65
N SER A 72 -13.52 -26.82 1.15
CA SER A 72 -13.72 -26.46 2.56
C SER A 72 -15.06 -25.81 2.87
N PHE A 73 -15.70 -25.20 1.87
CA PHE A 73 -16.95 -24.43 2.04
C PHE A 73 -18.06 -24.97 1.12
N ASN A 74 -19.31 -24.57 1.41
CA ASN A 74 -20.42 -24.78 0.49
C ASN A 74 -20.31 -23.80 -0.70
N PHE A 75 -19.42 -24.13 -1.65
CA PHE A 75 -19.13 -23.33 -2.82
C PHE A 75 -20.00 -23.79 -4.00
N ILE A 76 -20.77 -22.87 -4.57
CA ILE A 76 -21.62 -23.09 -5.73
C ILE A 76 -21.09 -22.24 -6.90
N LEU A 77 -20.76 -22.89 -8.00
CA LEU A 77 -20.33 -22.23 -9.21
C LEU A 77 -21.51 -22.09 -10.18
N ILE A 78 -21.86 -20.87 -10.55
CA ILE A 78 -22.78 -20.60 -11.67
C ILE A 78 -21.93 -20.35 -12.92
N ASP A 79 -21.93 -21.31 -13.83
CA ASP A 79 -21.17 -21.24 -15.06
C ASP A 79 -21.97 -20.62 -16.20
N ALA A 80 -21.75 -19.36 -16.45
CA ALA A 80 -22.22 -18.63 -17.62
C ALA A 80 -21.19 -18.56 -18.74
N PHE A 81 -19.97 -19.12 -18.55
CA PHE A 81 -18.93 -19.10 -19.55
C PHE A 81 -19.10 -20.19 -20.61
N THR A 82 -19.30 -21.45 -20.20
CA THR A 82 -19.26 -22.60 -21.11
C THR A 82 -20.19 -22.43 -22.31
N ASN A 83 -21.47 -22.13 -22.09
CA ASN A 83 -22.44 -21.88 -23.17
C ASN A 83 -22.46 -20.41 -23.62
N GLY A 84 -21.85 -19.51 -22.86
CA GLY A 84 -21.70 -18.09 -23.18
C GLY A 84 -20.54 -17.84 -24.13
N LYS A 85 -19.43 -17.32 -23.60
CA LYS A 85 -18.22 -17.03 -24.39
C LYS A 85 -17.55 -18.31 -24.92
N GLY A 86 -17.67 -19.43 -24.20
CA GLY A 86 -17.18 -20.74 -24.61
C GLY A 86 -17.98 -21.39 -25.76
N ASN A 87 -19.14 -20.81 -26.14
CA ASN A 87 -20.00 -21.26 -27.28
C ASN A 87 -20.39 -22.75 -27.26
N GLY A 88 -20.41 -23.40 -26.07
CA GLY A 88 -20.68 -24.82 -25.97
C GLY A 88 -19.60 -25.69 -26.63
N ASP A 89 -18.36 -25.20 -26.74
CA ASP A 89 -17.26 -25.96 -27.33
C ASP A 89 -17.02 -27.27 -26.55
N PRO A 90 -16.84 -28.41 -27.28
CA PRO A 90 -16.58 -29.70 -26.65
C PRO A 90 -15.45 -29.69 -25.61
N VAL A 91 -14.42 -28.89 -25.80
CA VAL A 91 -13.31 -28.75 -24.84
C VAL A 91 -13.78 -28.28 -23.46
N PHE A 92 -14.77 -27.42 -23.40
CA PHE A 92 -15.34 -26.94 -22.12
C PHE A 92 -16.45 -27.85 -21.59
N LEU A 93 -17.18 -28.51 -22.50
CA LEU A 93 -18.21 -29.47 -22.14
C LEU A 93 -17.63 -30.77 -21.57
N ASP A 94 -16.41 -31.13 -21.95
CA ASP A 94 -15.70 -32.31 -21.47
C ASP A 94 -15.58 -32.31 -19.93
N PHE A 95 -15.43 -31.16 -19.31
CA PHE A 95 -15.45 -30.96 -17.86
C PHE A 95 -16.69 -31.59 -17.20
N TYR A 96 -17.87 -31.47 -17.80
CA TYR A 96 -19.11 -31.99 -17.25
C TYR A 96 -19.30 -33.51 -17.44
N HIS A 97 -18.46 -34.13 -18.25
CA HIS A 97 -18.52 -35.56 -18.57
C HIS A 97 -17.43 -36.38 -17.87
N ASN A 98 -16.25 -35.77 -17.66
CA ASN A 98 -15.06 -36.48 -17.26
C ASN A 98 -14.42 -35.97 -15.97
N GLU A 99 -15.05 -35.00 -15.28
CA GLU A 99 -14.54 -34.43 -14.04
C GLU A 99 -14.79 -35.39 -12.86
N GLU A 100 -13.73 -35.78 -12.15
CA GLU A 100 -13.78 -36.66 -11.00
C GLU A 100 -13.34 -35.97 -9.68
N ASP A 101 -12.60 -34.85 -9.78
CA ASP A 101 -12.02 -34.18 -8.62
C ASP A 101 -12.98 -33.23 -7.92
N TYR A 102 -14.04 -32.76 -8.63
CA TYR A 102 -14.98 -31.78 -8.14
C TYR A 102 -16.43 -32.28 -8.16
N ASP A 103 -17.19 -31.91 -7.15
CA ASP A 103 -18.61 -32.25 -7.03
C ASP A 103 -19.43 -31.41 -8.04
N LEU A 104 -19.80 -32.01 -9.15
CA LEU A 104 -20.56 -31.36 -10.21
C LEU A 104 -21.98 -30.93 -9.78
N SER A 105 -22.52 -31.48 -8.68
CA SER A 105 -23.83 -31.04 -8.15
C SER A 105 -23.80 -29.61 -7.62
N ARG A 106 -22.60 -29.08 -7.36
CA ARG A 106 -22.35 -27.67 -6.96
C ARG A 106 -22.08 -26.75 -8.12
N ILE A 107 -22.19 -27.23 -9.36
CA ILE A 107 -21.92 -26.46 -10.57
C ILE A 107 -23.17 -26.34 -11.40
N VAL A 108 -23.72 -25.13 -11.45
CA VAL A 108 -24.93 -24.82 -12.20
C VAL A 108 -24.53 -24.23 -13.55
N ARG A 109 -24.59 -25.07 -14.60
CA ARG A 109 -24.34 -24.60 -15.97
C ARG A 109 -25.59 -23.91 -16.52
N ILE A 110 -25.45 -22.64 -16.91
CA ILE A 110 -26.53 -21.88 -17.55
C ILE A 110 -26.70 -22.36 -19.01
N GLU A 111 -27.91 -22.68 -19.42
CA GLU A 111 -28.18 -23.19 -20.77
C GLU A 111 -27.98 -22.12 -21.84
N ASP A 112 -28.60 -20.96 -21.70
CA ASP A 112 -28.38 -19.80 -22.56
C ASP A 112 -28.07 -18.55 -21.71
N PRO A 113 -26.79 -18.29 -21.42
CA PRO A 113 -26.41 -17.12 -20.63
C PRO A 113 -26.48 -15.80 -21.42
N ARG A 114 -26.79 -15.83 -22.72
CA ARG A 114 -27.10 -14.63 -23.53
C ARG A 114 -28.54 -14.16 -23.36
N ASP A 115 -29.45 -15.08 -23.04
CA ASP A 115 -30.80 -14.72 -22.59
C ASP A 115 -30.76 -14.18 -21.17
N ILE A 116 -30.86 -12.84 -21.06
CA ILE A 116 -30.81 -12.13 -19.76
C ILE A 116 -31.90 -12.62 -18.82
N ASN A 117 -33.11 -12.86 -19.32
CA ASN A 117 -34.25 -13.30 -18.50
C ASN A 117 -34.03 -14.74 -17.99
N GLY A 118 -33.54 -15.63 -18.86
CA GLY A 118 -33.18 -17.01 -18.49
C GLY A 118 -32.05 -17.05 -17.48
N PHE A 119 -31.03 -16.20 -17.62
CA PHE A 119 -29.95 -16.05 -16.67
C PHE A 119 -30.48 -15.57 -15.30
N ILE A 120 -31.30 -14.53 -15.27
CA ILE A 120 -31.91 -14.01 -14.03
C ILE A 120 -32.80 -15.09 -13.37
N ALA A 121 -33.56 -15.87 -14.14
CA ALA A 121 -34.37 -16.95 -13.62
C ALA A 121 -33.50 -18.03 -12.95
N SER A 122 -32.40 -18.43 -13.58
CA SER A 122 -31.46 -19.42 -13.04
C SER A 122 -30.77 -18.92 -11.77
N LEU A 123 -30.35 -17.66 -11.75
CA LEU A 123 -29.77 -17.02 -10.55
C LEU A 123 -30.81 -16.97 -9.41
N ASN A 124 -32.04 -16.62 -9.70
CA ASN A 124 -33.13 -16.58 -8.71
C ASN A 124 -33.41 -17.96 -8.13
N GLU A 125 -33.32 -19.04 -8.91
CA GLU A 125 -33.50 -20.40 -8.42
C GLU A 125 -32.44 -20.76 -7.39
N VAL A 126 -31.17 -20.50 -7.69
CA VAL A 126 -30.06 -20.68 -6.73
C VAL A 126 -30.27 -19.82 -5.47
N GLN A 127 -30.74 -18.58 -5.63
CA GLN A 127 -30.96 -17.66 -4.50
C GLN A 127 -32.06 -18.11 -3.55
N LYS A 128 -33.02 -18.98 -3.93
CA LYS A 128 -34.10 -19.46 -3.06
C LYS A 128 -33.54 -20.21 -1.85
N ASP A 129 -32.50 -21.00 -2.05
CA ASP A 129 -31.90 -21.85 -1.05
C ASP A 129 -30.69 -21.20 -0.36
N HIS A 130 -30.22 -20.04 -0.85
CA HIS A 130 -29.00 -19.37 -0.40
C HIS A 130 -29.23 -17.88 -0.09
N ARG A 131 -29.91 -17.66 1.03
CA ARG A 131 -30.19 -16.31 1.57
C ARG A 131 -29.29 -16.01 2.77
N ASP A 132 -29.67 -15.08 3.58
CA ASP A 132 -29.06 -14.63 4.86
C ASP A 132 -27.61 -15.05 5.09
N GLY A 133 -26.70 -14.09 4.88
CA GLY A 133 -25.28 -14.29 5.13
C GLY A 133 -24.51 -14.99 4.01
N SER A 134 -25.16 -15.41 2.91
CA SER A 134 -24.45 -15.97 1.75
C SER A 134 -23.56 -14.92 1.08
N PHE A 135 -22.50 -15.38 0.44
CA PHE A 135 -21.51 -14.53 -0.23
C PHE A 135 -21.58 -14.69 -1.74
N TYR A 136 -21.84 -13.62 -2.44
CA TYR A 136 -21.95 -13.60 -3.90
C TYR A 136 -20.74 -12.97 -4.53
N ILE A 137 -20.21 -13.58 -5.60
CA ILE A 137 -19.08 -13.05 -6.37
C ILE A 137 -19.50 -13.02 -7.84
N PHE A 138 -19.58 -11.84 -8.41
CA PHE A 138 -19.86 -11.64 -9.85
C PHE A 138 -18.53 -11.39 -10.57
N ASP A 139 -18.01 -12.40 -11.26
CA ASP A 139 -16.74 -12.35 -11.99
C ASP A 139 -16.97 -12.52 -13.51
N SER A 140 -17.17 -11.46 -14.22
CA SER A 140 -17.15 -10.04 -13.85
C SER A 140 -18.32 -9.31 -14.54
N LEU A 141 -18.64 -8.08 -14.10
CA LEU A 141 -19.57 -7.21 -14.83
C LEU A 141 -19.09 -6.92 -16.26
N THR A 142 -17.77 -6.82 -16.45
CA THR A 142 -17.16 -6.70 -17.79
C THR A 142 -17.42 -7.93 -18.62
N GLY A 143 -17.22 -9.12 -18.04
CA GLY A 143 -17.52 -10.38 -18.73
C GLY A 143 -19.01 -10.53 -19.11
N MET A 144 -19.90 -10.05 -18.23
CA MET A 144 -21.34 -9.95 -18.48
C MET A 144 -21.63 -8.99 -19.66
N ASN A 145 -20.99 -7.80 -19.64
CA ASN A 145 -21.15 -6.82 -20.72
C ASN A 145 -20.64 -7.33 -22.08
N GLU A 146 -19.52 -8.02 -22.10
CA GLU A 146 -19.00 -8.65 -23.33
C GLU A 146 -19.97 -9.71 -23.89
N LEU A 147 -20.66 -10.43 -23.02
CA LEU A 147 -21.62 -11.45 -23.41
C LEU A 147 -22.93 -10.83 -23.90
N TRP A 148 -23.49 -9.86 -23.18
CA TRP A 148 -24.77 -9.21 -23.51
C TRP A 148 -24.62 -8.07 -24.51
N ARG A 149 -23.42 -7.50 -24.65
CA ARG A 149 -23.09 -6.40 -25.58
C ARG A 149 -23.93 -5.14 -25.36
N ASP A 150 -24.35 -4.91 -24.12
CA ASP A 150 -25.20 -3.79 -23.74
C ASP A 150 -24.96 -3.39 -22.28
N GLU A 151 -24.18 -2.31 -22.07
CA GLU A 151 -23.95 -1.76 -20.73
C GLU A 151 -25.23 -1.36 -20.00
N ARG A 152 -26.25 -0.98 -20.76
CA ARG A 152 -27.54 -0.58 -20.14
C ARG A 152 -28.22 -1.76 -19.48
N SER A 153 -28.29 -2.89 -20.15
CA SER A 153 -28.86 -4.12 -19.59
C SER A 153 -28.07 -4.62 -18.38
N VAL A 154 -26.72 -4.51 -18.40
CA VAL A 154 -25.88 -4.85 -17.23
C VAL A 154 -26.15 -3.92 -16.07
N LEU A 155 -26.28 -2.61 -16.32
CA LEU A 155 -26.62 -1.64 -15.27
C LEU A 155 -28.02 -1.86 -14.70
N ASP A 156 -29.01 -2.15 -15.54
CA ASP A 156 -30.37 -2.42 -15.11
C ASP A 156 -30.43 -3.72 -14.26
N PHE A 157 -29.69 -4.77 -14.65
CA PHE A 157 -29.51 -5.98 -13.84
C PHE A 157 -28.86 -5.66 -12.49
N PHE A 158 -27.79 -4.88 -12.48
CA PHE A 158 -27.09 -4.48 -11.26
C PHE A 158 -28.02 -3.65 -10.35
N ALA A 159 -28.72 -2.66 -10.93
CA ALA A 159 -29.61 -1.77 -10.19
C ALA A 159 -30.77 -2.49 -9.51
N PHE A 160 -31.19 -3.65 -10.05
CA PHE A 160 -32.17 -4.52 -9.41
C PHE A 160 -31.53 -5.48 -8.41
N THR A 161 -30.42 -6.11 -8.78
CA THR A 161 -29.83 -7.22 -8.00
C THR A 161 -29.08 -6.70 -6.77
N CYS A 162 -28.37 -5.58 -6.86
CA CYS A 162 -27.60 -5.01 -5.75
C CYS A 162 -28.51 -4.67 -4.53
N PRO A 163 -29.62 -3.91 -4.65
CA PRO A 163 -30.54 -3.69 -3.55
C PRO A 163 -31.22 -4.98 -3.05
N LYS A 164 -31.52 -5.92 -3.96
CA LYS A 164 -32.09 -7.21 -3.58
C LYS A 164 -31.15 -8.00 -2.67
N LEU A 165 -29.85 -8.06 -2.99
CA LEU A 165 -28.85 -8.72 -2.17
C LEU A 165 -28.65 -8.02 -0.82
N TYR A 166 -28.77 -6.68 -0.79
CA TYR A 166 -28.78 -5.91 0.45
C TYR A 166 -29.93 -6.32 1.39
N GLU A 167 -31.16 -6.36 0.87
CA GLU A 167 -32.36 -6.77 1.64
C GLU A 167 -32.31 -8.26 2.06
N MET A 168 -31.58 -9.09 1.32
CA MET A 168 -31.36 -10.49 1.65
C MET A 168 -30.27 -10.69 2.71
N ASN A 169 -29.68 -9.63 3.29
CA ASN A 169 -28.58 -9.68 4.24
C ASN A 169 -27.37 -10.50 3.73
N THR A 170 -27.07 -10.43 2.43
CA THR A 170 -25.95 -11.12 1.82
C THR A 170 -24.75 -10.18 1.69
N ILE A 171 -23.59 -10.72 1.38
CA ILE A 171 -22.41 -9.93 1.00
C ILE A 171 -22.14 -10.19 -0.48
N ALA A 172 -21.89 -9.14 -1.26
CA ALA A 172 -21.59 -9.32 -2.67
C ALA A 172 -20.34 -8.57 -3.12
N TYR A 173 -19.48 -9.26 -3.85
CA TYR A 173 -18.37 -8.66 -4.60
C TYR A 173 -18.73 -8.60 -6.07
N TRP A 174 -18.62 -7.40 -6.64
CA TRP A 174 -18.89 -7.09 -8.03
C TRP A 174 -17.57 -6.67 -8.67
N ILE A 175 -17.02 -7.51 -9.54
CA ILE A 175 -15.73 -7.27 -10.18
C ILE A 175 -15.95 -6.63 -11.53
N LEU A 176 -15.20 -5.58 -11.86
CA LEU A 176 -15.17 -4.99 -13.18
C LEU A 176 -13.79 -4.43 -13.53
N GLU A 177 -13.42 -4.51 -14.78
CA GLU A 177 -12.21 -3.90 -15.33
C GLU A 177 -12.47 -2.41 -15.59
N GLN A 178 -11.71 -1.55 -14.91
CA GLN A 178 -11.96 -0.11 -14.84
C GLN A 178 -11.97 0.59 -16.20
N GLU A 179 -11.07 0.18 -17.11
CA GLU A 179 -10.89 0.83 -18.41
C GLU A 179 -11.86 0.31 -19.51
N ALA A 180 -12.64 -0.71 -19.18
CA ALA A 180 -13.53 -1.37 -20.15
C ALA A 180 -14.92 -0.74 -20.24
N HIS A 181 -15.22 0.27 -19.41
CA HIS A 181 -16.56 0.79 -19.24
C HIS A 181 -16.68 2.31 -19.39
N SER A 182 -17.89 2.75 -19.77
CA SER A 182 -18.23 4.18 -19.85
C SER A 182 -18.23 4.82 -18.44
N LYS A 183 -18.00 6.13 -18.38
CA LYS A 183 -18.06 6.88 -17.12
C LYS A 183 -19.47 6.88 -16.53
N GLU A 184 -20.47 6.87 -17.36
CA GLU A 184 -21.89 6.81 -17.00
C GLU A 184 -22.22 5.48 -16.33
N PHE A 185 -21.71 4.37 -16.86
CA PHE A 185 -21.86 3.04 -16.26
C PHE A 185 -21.23 2.98 -14.87
N ILE A 186 -19.97 3.42 -14.74
CA ILE A 186 -19.25 3.45 -13.44
C ILE A 186 -19.96 4.34 -12.43
N ALA A 187 -20.46 5.50 -12.85
CA ALA A 187 -21.21 6.41 -11.98
C ALA A 187 -22.52 5.77 -11.50
N GLY A 188 -23.24 5.06 -12.37
CA GLY A 188 -24.46 4.32 -12.05
C GLY A 188 -24.22 3.25 -11.00
N LEU A 189 -23.18 2.44 -11.16
CA LEU A 189 -22.77 1.43 -10.16
C LEU A 189 -22.40 2.08 -8.82
N THR A 190 -21.59 3.14 -8.86
CA THR A 190 -21.13 3.85 -7.66
C THR A 190 -22.27 4.46 -6.86
N HIS A 191 -23.32 4.92 -7.55
CA HIS A 191 -24.48 5.53 -6.87
C HIS A 191 -25.21 4.54 -5.96
N ILE A 192 -25.40 3.32 -6.40
CA ILE A 192 -26.23 2.31 -5.73
C ILE A 192 -25.43 1.52 -4.67
N THR A 193 -24.15 1.29 -4.88
CA THR A 193 -23.30 0.41 -4.08
C THR A 193 -22.91 1.03 -2.73
N GLN A 194 -22.76 0.21 -1.69
CA GLN A 194 -22.30 0.66 -0.35
C GLN A 194 -20.80 0.93 -0.32
N ILE A 195 -19.98 0.11 -0.99
CA ILE A 195 -18.53 0.22 -0.99
C ILE A 195 -18.01 0.18 -2.43
N VAL A 196 -17.17 1.14 -2.80
CA VAL A 196 -16.48 1.14 -4.10
C VAL A 196 -14.98 1.28 -3.89
N LEU A 197 -14.24 0.28 -4.35
CA LEU A 197 -12.79 0.18 -4.26
C LEU A 197 -12.19 0.10 -5.66
N SER A 198 -11.03 0.72 -5.86
CA SER A 198 -10.22 0.44 -7.05
C SER A 198 -8.88 -0.14 -6.67
N VAL A 199 -8.37 -1.05 -7.51
CA VAL A 199 -7.07 -1.69 -7.34
C VAL A 199 -6.32 -1.61 -8.66
N TYR A 200 -5.09 -1.11 -8.62
CA TYR A 200 -4.27 -0.89 -9.82
C TYR A 200 -2.78 -1.10 -9.52
N ASN A 201 -2.02 -1.33 -10.60
CA ASN A 201 -0.57 -1.49 -10.51
C ASN A 201 0.10 -0.11 -10.40
N THR A 202 1.07 0.02 -9.51
CA THR A 202 1.93 1.20 -9.41
C THR A 202 3.31 0.96 -10.02
N SER A 203 3.82 -0.28 -9.91
CA SER A 203 5.04 -0.77 -10.57
C SER A 203 5.01 -2.30 -10.60
N ALA A 204 6.07 -2.94 -11.09
CA ALA A 204 6.19 -4.40 -11.04
C ALA A 204 6.03 -4.89 -9.59
N ASP A 205 5.11 -5.83 -9.36
CA ASP A 205 4.78 -6.45 -8.07
C ASP A 205 4.30 -5.49 -6.96
N HIS A 206 3.98 -4.22 -7.30
CA HIS A 206 3.41 -3.25 -6.38
C HIS A 206 2.04 -2.81 -6.87
N TYR A 207 1.09 -2.81 -5.96
CA TYR A 207 -0.30 -2.48 -6.20
C TYR A 207 -0.73 -1.36 -5.26
N ALA A 208 -1.78 -0.64 -5.64
CA ALA A 208 -2.44 0.29 -4.74
C ALA A 208 -3.95 0.04 -4.71
N LEU A 209 -4.53 0.15 -3.53
CA LEU A 209 -5.96 0.16 -3.30
C LEU A 209 -6.41 1.59 -2.98
N LYS A 210 -7.48 2.03 -3.62
CA LYS A 210 -8.10 3.33 -3.38
C LYS A 210 -9.58 3.16 -3.09
N ILE A 211 -10.08 3.87 -2.09
CA ILE A 211 -11.49 3.89 -1.71
C ILE A 211 -12.16 5.05 -2.44
N HIS A 212 -13.26 4.79 -3.14
CA HIS A 212 -14.06 5.81 -3.81
C HIS A 212 -15.37 6.12 -3.08
N LYS A 213 -15.97 5.13 -2.44
CA LYS A 213 -17.20 5.26 -1.67
C LYS A 213 -17.19 4.35 -0.45
N LEU A 214 -17.66 4.87 0.68
CA LEU A 214 -18.03 4.13 1.88
C LEU A 214 -19.34 4.72 2.40
N GLU A 215 -20.40 3.94 2.42
CA GLU A 215 -21.69 4.34 2.92
C GLU A 215 -21.84 3.98 4.39
N ASP A 216 -22.38 4.90 5.19
CA ASP A 216 -22.63 4.76 6.62
C ASP A 216 -21.43 4.31 7.48
N ARG A 217 -20.24 4.79 7.12
CA ARG A 217 -18.99 4.52 7.84
C ARG A 217 -18.15 5.80 8.02
N PRO A 218 -17.52 5.97 9.19
CA PRO A 218 -16.54 7.03 9.33
C PRO A 218 -15.36 6.76 8.39
N SER A 219 -15.09 7.69 7.48
CA SER A 219 -13.96 7.56 6.58
C SER A 219 -13.07 8.78 6.67
N THR A 220 -11.85 8.58 7.12
CA THR A 220 -10.81 9.62 7.17
C THR A 220 -9.89 9.59 5.94
N ASN A 221 -9.91 8.50 5.16
CA ASN A 221 -8.91 8.23 4.11
C ASN A 221 -9.53 7.92 2.73
N ILE A 222 -10.71 8.49 2.42
CA ILE A 222 -11.29 8.37 1.08
C ILE A 222 -10.34 9.04 0.08
N SER A 223 -10.08 8.35 -1.02
CA SER A 223 -9.25 8.80 -2.15
C SER A 223 -7.73 8.76 -1.95
N THR A 224 -7.22 8.42 -0.76
CA THR A 224 -5.79 8.15 -0.58
C THR A 224 -5.45 6.74 -1.08
N PRO A 225 -4.46 6.56 -1.96
CA PRO A 225 -4.00 5.23 -2.35
C PRO A 225 -3.26 4.54 -1.20
N HIS A 226 -3.52 3.25 -1.00
CA HIS A 226 -2.85 2.39 -0.03
C HIS A 226 -2.05 1.32 -0.75
N GLY A 227 -0.72 1.40 -0.67
CA GLY A 227 0.20 0.47 -1.32
C GLY A 227 0.13 -0.94 -0.70
N PHE A 228 0.23 -1.98 -1.52
CA PHE A 228 0.34 -3.35 -1.07
C PHE A 228 1.12 -4.20 -2.07
N ARG A 229 1.58 -5.36 -1.59
CA ARG A 229 2.19 -6.42 -2.39
C ARG A 229 1.49 -7.74 -2.14
N ILE A 230 1.71 -8.67 -3.03
CA ILE A 230 1.31 -10.07 -2.83
C ILE A 230 2.58 -10.86 -2.56
N ILE A 231 2.72 -11.35 -1.32
CA ILE A 231 3.87 -12.13 -0.85
C ILE A 231 3.34 -13.49 -0.38
N ASP A 232 3.90 -14.57 -0.89
CA ASP A 232 3.49 -15.94 -0.55
C ASP A 232 1.98 -16.20 -0.70
N ARG A 233 1.36 -15.59 -1.72
CA ARG A 233 -0.09 -15.63 -2.00
C ARG A 233 -0.96 -14.89 -0.96
N GLU A 234 -0.38 -14.12 -0.07
CA GLU A 234 -1.10 -13.25 0.87
C GLU A 234 -0.94 -11.77 0.49
N ILE A 235 -2.00 -10.99 0.74
CA ILE A 235 -1.96 -9.54 0.56
C ILE A 235 -1.29 -8.93 1.79
N SER A 236 -0.15 -8.31 1.54
CA SER A 236 0.59 -7.52 2.53
C SER A 236 0.48 -6.05 2.15
N PHE A 237 -0.37 -5.32 2.85
CA PHE A 237 -0.30 -3.87 2.75
C PHE A 237 1.06 -3.42 3.26
N GLU A 238 1.70 -2.59 2.49
CA GLU A 238 2.86 -1.88 2.97
C GLU A 238 2.36 -1.18 4.23
N GLU A 239 2.91 -1.55 5.38
CA GLU A 239 2.84 -0.65 6.52
C GLU A 239 3.61 0.58 6.05
N THR A 240 2.96 1.33 5.21
CA THR A 240 3.37 2.69 5.07
C THR A 240 3.21 3.23 6.47
N ALA A 241 4.30 3.68 7.02
CA ALA A 241 4.30 4.90 7.79
C ALA A 241 3.39 5.99 7.12
N GLU A 242 2.57 5.67 6.15
CA GLU A 242 1.70 6.53 5.32
C GLU A 242 0.35 6.85 5.96
N GLY A 243 -0.09 6.14 6.96
CA GLY A 243 -0.98 6.74 7.97
C GLY A 243 -0.29 7.89 8.68
N ASP A 244 1.05 7.92 8.64
CA ASP A 244 1.91 8.96 9.22
C ASP A 244 2.71 9.75 8.18
N LEU A 245 2.73 9.38 6.89
CA LEU A 245 3.60 10.00 5.90
C LEU A 245 3.35 11.49 5.70
N PHE A 246 2.15 11.97 5.91
CA PHE A 246 1.88 13.41 5.83
C PHE A 246 0.74 13.82 6.76
N LYS A 247 0.91 13.69 8.06
CA LYS A 247 0.10 14.49 9.03
C LYS A 247 0.53 15.95 8.94
N ILE A 248 0.61 16.48 7.72
CA ILE A 248 0.94 17.89 7.49
C ILE A 248 -0.03 18.76 8.27
N GLY A 249 -1.32 18.45 8.23
CA GLY A 249 -2.35 19.18 8.94
C GLY A 249 -2.17 19.11 10.45
N THR A 250 -1.87 17.95 11.01
CA THR A 250 -1.57 17.80 12.44
C THR A 250 -0.37 18.65 12.83
N LYS A 251 0.74 18.62 12.07
CA LYS A 251 1.94 19.43 12.32
C LYS A 251 1.65 20.94 12.21
N VAL A 252 0.89 21.35 11.20
CA VAL A 252 0.44 22.76 11.04
C VAL A 252 -0.38 23.19 12.24
N LYS A 253 -1.34 22.38 12.68
CA LYS A 253 -2.21 22.64 13.84
C LYS A 253 -1.40 22.78 15.15
N GLU A 254 -0.42 21.92 15.37
CA GLU A 254 0.48 21.96 16.53
C GLU A 254 1.34 23.23 16.52
N LEU A 255 2.00 23.52 15.41
CA LEU A 255 2.81 24.74 15.27
C LEU A 255 1.98 26.00 15.43
N ARG A 256 0.77 26.05 14.84
CA ARG A 256 -0.14 27.20 15.00
C ARG A 256 -0.54 27.39 16.45
N LYS A 257 -0.92 26.33 17.16
CA LYS A 257 -1.27 26.39 18.59
C LYS A 257 -0.08 26.80 19.43
N ALA A 258 1.11 26.24 19.16
CA ALA A 258 2.33 26.62 19.87
C ALA A 258 2.72 28.09 19.67
N ALA A 259 2.44 28.64 18.47
CA ALA A 259 2.64 30.04 18.14
C ALA A 259 1.51 30.97 18.65
N GLY A 260 0.47 30.44 19.30
CA GLY A 260 -0.67 31.22 19.78
C GLY A 260 -1.55 31.86 18.67
N ILE A 261 -1.50 31.31 17.45
CA ILE A 261 -2.19 31.85 16.28
C ILE A 261 -3.57 31.19 16.13
N THR A 262 -4.64 31.96 15.83
CA THR A 262 -5.95 31.41 15.48
C THR A 262 -5.96 30.86 14.05
N GLN A 263 -6.91 29.99 13.69
CA GLN A 263 -7.08 29.54 12.30
C GLN A 263 -7.32 30.73 11.34
N ALA A 264 -8.10 31.72 11.76
CA ALA A 264 -8.32 32.95 10.99
C ALA A 264 -7.02 33.76 10.83
N GLY A 265 -6.20 33.82 11.89
CA GLY A 265 -4.91 34.52 11.85
C GLY A 265 -3.90 33.83 10.92
N LEU A 266 -3.89 32.50 10.87
CA LEU A 266 -3.06 31.74 9.94
C LEU A 266 -3.58 31.90 8.50
N ALA A 267 -4.90 31.85 8.31
CA ALA A 267 -5.55 32.04 7.01
C ALA A 267 -5.20 33.40 6.38
N LEU A 268 -5.22 34.43 7.17
CA LEU A 268 -4.84 35.78 6.72
C LEU A 268 -3.39 35.84 6.22
N ARG A 269 -2.46 35.17 6.95
CA ARG A 269 -1.03 35.12 6.57
C ARG A 269 -0.77 34.28 5.32
N LEU A 270 -1.61 33.28 5.07
CA LEU A 270 -1.52 32.37 3.91
C LEU A 270 -2.33 32.89 2.70
N GLY A 271 -3.11 33.96 2.84
CA GLY A 271 -3.97 34.45 1.78
C GLY A 271 -5.13 33.51 1.41
N MET A 272 -5.67 32.77 2.40
CA MET A 272 -6.74 31.80 2.20
C MET A 272 -7.89 31.96 3.19
N THR A 273 -8.96 31.18 3.06
CA THR A 273 -10.08 31.22 4.00
C THR A 273 -9.80 30.42 5.28
N PRO A 274 -10.39 30.79 6.43
CA PRO A 274 -10.28 30.00 7.67
C PRO A 274 -10.76 28.55 7.49
N GLY A 275 -11.78 28.33 6.64
CA GLY A 275 -12.26 26.99 6.29
C GLY A 275 -11.21 26.16 5.57
N ALA A 276 -10.45 26.76 4.66
CA ALA A 276 -9.35 26.06 3.97
C ALA A 276 -8.23 25.68 4.95
N VAL A 277 -7.87 26.55 5.89
CA VAL A 277 -6.92 26.20 6.96
C VAL A 277 -7.45 25.07 7.83
N SER A 278 -8.73 25.08 8.18
CA SER A 278 -9.35 23.99 8.94
C SER A 278 -9.29 22.65 8.18
N GLN A 279 -9.54 22.67 6.87
CA GLN A 279 -9.44 21.48 6.03
C GLN A 279 -8.00 20.96 5.95
N ILE A 280 -7.00 21.84 5.83
CA ILE A 280 -5.58 21.46 5.89
C ILE A 280 -5.25 20.84 7.26
N GLU A 281 -5.61 21.50 8.37
CA GLU A 281 -5.30 21.03 9.72
C GLU A 281 -5.95 19.70 10.12
N ASN A 282 -7.01 19.33 9.44
CA ASN A 282 -7.68 18.03 9.61
C ASN A 282 -7.31 17.03 8.50
N ASP A 283 -6.26 17.31 7.73
CA ASP A 283 -5.75 16.49 6.62
C ASP A 283 -6.82 16.13 5.57
N LEU A 284 -7.87 16.97 5.43
CA LEU A 284 -8.94 16.82 4.43
C LEU A 284 -8.50 17.29 3.05
N ILE A 285 -7.55 18.24 2.98
CA ILE A 285 -6.91 18.69 1.75
C ILE A 285 -5.39 18.77 1.95
N THR A 286 -4.65 18.36 0.94
CA THR A 286 -3.19 18.51 0.92
C THR A 286 -2.82 19.92 0.49
N PRO A 287 -2.01 20.68 1.26
CA PRO A 287 -1.57 22.01 0.86
C PRO A 287 -0.68 21.94 -0.39
N SER A 288 -0.81 22.93 -1.26
CA SER A 288 0.07 23.08 -2.43
C SER A 288 1.53 23.32 -2.00
N LEU A 289 2.48 23.08 -2.89
CA LEU A 289 3.89 23.37 -2.62
C LEU A 289 4.10 24.83 -2.20
N ASN A 290 3.43 25.79 -2.86
CA ASN A 290 3.50 27.20 -2.48
C ASN A 290 2.97 27.42 -1.05
N THR A 291 1.87 26.78 -0.68
CA THR A 291 1.33 26.86 0.69
C THR A 291 2.33 26.28 1.70
N LEU A 292 3.01 25.16 1.38
CA LEU A 292 4.04 24.58 2.23
C LEU A 292 5.25 25.50 2.41
N VAL A 293 5.70 26.15 1.34
CA VAL A 293 6.78 27.16 1.42
C VAL A 293 6.39 28.33 2.32
N HIS A 294 5.15 28.83 2.22
CA HIS A 294 4.66 29.89 3.10
C HIS A 294 4.55 29.43 4.57
N LEU A 295 4.05 28.21 4.81
CA LEU A 295 4.00 27.61 6.15
C LEU A 295 5.41 27.46 6.74
N ALA A 296 6.37 27.01 5.94
CA ALA A 296 7.78 26.89 6.33
C ALA A 296 8.35 28.25 6.78
N GLY A 297 8.05 29.32 6.03
CA GLY A 297 8.44 30.69 6.38
C GLY A 297 7.74 31.22 7.63
N ILE A 298 6.42 31.03 7.77
CA ILE A 298 5.64 31.48 8.92
C ILE A 298 6.12 30.83 10.22
N PHE A 299 6.39 29.52 10.18
CA PHE A 299 6.78 28.75 11.38
C PHE A 299 8.29 28.60 11.56
N GLN A 300 9.08 29.18 10.66
CA GLN A 300 10.55 29.07 10.66
C GLN A 300 11.02 27.61 10.77
N ARG A 301 10.41 26.73 9.96
CA ARG A 301 10.75 25.32 9.85
C ARG A 301 11.12 25.02 8.39
N PRO A 302 12.09 24.12 8.15
CA PRO A 302 12.39 23.69 6.79
C PRO A 302 11.18 22.95 6.19
N ILE A 303 11.03 22.96 4.87
CA ILE A 303 9.88 22.36 4.20
C ILE A 303 9.81 20.84 4.48
N GLU A 304 10.95 20.20 4.64
CA GLU A 304 11.10 18.78 4.99
C GLU A 304 10.41 18.43 6.30
N TYR A 305 10.32 19.37 7.24
CA TYR A 305 9.60 19.18 8.50
C TYR A 305 8.13 18.80 8.25
N PHE A 306 7.49 19.40 7.24
CA PHE A 306 6.08 19.13 6.92
C PHE A 306 5.91 17.84 6.14
N ILE A 307 6.87 17.49 5.29
CA ILE A 307 6.81 16.36 4.35
C ILE A 307 7.61 15.12 4.81
N SER A 308 8.34 15.18 5.93
CA SER A 308 8.98 13.98 6.50
C SER A 308 7.94 13.11 7.18
N ALA A 309 7.88 11.82 6.81
CA ALA A 309 7.19 10.82 7.58
C ALA A 309 7.75 10.79 9.00
N GLY A 310 6.89 10.57 9.98
CA GLY A 310 7.20 10.60 11.41
C GLY A 310 8.36 9.75 11.91
N LEU A 311 9.56 10.05 11.45
CA LEU A 311 10.81 9.56 12.05
C LEU A 311 11.09 10.21 13.44
N LEU A 312 10.10 10.88 14.03
CA LEU A 312 10.20 11.52 15.33
C LEU A 312 9.33 10.87 16.42
N GLU A 313 8.80 9.67 16.19
CA GLU A 313 8.10 8.90 17.23
C GLU A 313 8.96 7.76 17.79
N ASP A 314 10.07 8.12 18.44
CA ASP A 314 10.52 7.42 19.62
C ASP A 314 10.87 8.48 20.67
N GLY A 315 9.88 8.74 21.55
CA GLY A 315 10.08 9.48 22.78
C GLY A 315 10.63 10.90 22.58
N ASN A 316 9.75 11.84 22.50
CA ASN A 316 9.82 13.30 22.76
C ASN A 316 11.03 13.83 23.56
N ARG A 317 12.24 13.43 23.17
CA ARG A 317 13.51 13.99 23.66
C ARG A 317 14.29 14.44 22.44
N GLY A 318 14.59 15.73 22.36
CA GLY A 318 15.41 16.32 21.31
C GLY A 318 16.86 15.78 21.25
N PHE A 319 17.10 14.62 21.83
CA PHE A 319 18.39 13.94 21.87
C PHE A 319 18.22 12.41 21.91
N SER A 320 19.20 11.68 21.39
CA SER A 320 19.38 10.25 21.58
C SER A 320 20.74 9.95 22.23
N ILE A 321 20.80 8.94 23.09
CA ILE A 321 22.04 8.49 23.71
C ILE A 321 22.40 7.13 23.18
N PHE A 322 23.53 7.06 22.46
CA PHE A 322 24.11 5.82 22.00
C PHE A 322 25.22 5.37 22.94
N ARG A 323 25.15 4.15 23.47
CA ARG A 323 26.09 3.66 24.46
C ARG A 323 27.21 2.85 23.81
N LYS A 324 28.45 2.98 24.35
CA LYS A 324 29.62 2.24 23.86
C LYS A 324 29.39 0.72 23.75
N LYS A 325 28.57 0.14 24.63
CA LYS A 325 28.23 -1.30 24.62
C LYS A 325 27.40 -1.71 23.40
N ASP A 326 26.68 -0.76 22.78
CA ASP A 326 25.80 -0.97 21.64
C ASP A 326 26.52 -0.64 20.32
N ALA A 327 27.79 -0.16 20.41
CA ALA A 327 28.60 0.23 19.28
C ALA A 327 29.03 -0.99 18.44
N ARG A 328 28.74 -0.95 17.15
CA ARG A 328 29.25 -1.94 16.21
C ARG A 328 30.68 -1.60 15.83
N ARG A 329 31.53 -2.61 15.84
CA ARG A 329 32.93 -2.51 15.44
C ARG A 329 33.20 -3.43 14.26
N PHE A 330 33.88 -2.91 13.28
CA PHE A 330 34.31 -3.69 12.13
C PHE A 330 35.66 -3.16 11.61
N SER A 331 36.40 -3.99 10.91
CA SER A 331 37.62 -3.58 10.24
C SER A 331 37.31 -3.22 8.80
N SER A 332 37.74 -2.05 8.38
CA SER A 332 37.74 -1.66 6.98
C SER A 332 39.17 -1.40 6.56
N LYS A 333 39.70 -2.23 5.65
CA LYS A 333 41.11 -2.24 5.28
C LYS A 333 42.00 -2.35 6.54
N ASN A 334 42.91 -1.40 6.77
CA ASN A 334 43.82 -1.36 7.93
C ASN A 334 43.32 -0.42 9.06
N ALA A 335 42.03 -0.05 9.03
CA ALA A 335 41.41 0.76 10.09
C ALA A 335 40.39 -0.04 10.89
N LEU A 336 40.33 0.21 12.18
CA LEU A 336 39.23 -0.21 13.05
C LEU A 336 38.18 0.90 13.09
N VAL A 337 36.97 0.59 12.65
CA VAL A 337 35.83 1.51 12.59
C VAL A 337 34.82 1.14 13.65
N THR A 338 34.40 2.11 14.45
CA THR A 338 33.38 1.97 15.47
C THR A 338 32.24 2.94 15.20
N GLY A 339 31.05 2.45 14.95
CA GLY A 339 29.85 3.29 14.78
C GLY A 339 29.49 4.02 16.07
N LEU A 340 29.14 5.30 15.98
CA LEU A 340 28.76 6.16 17.11
C LEU A 340 27.26 6.51 17.12
N SER A 341 26.48 5.96 16.20
CA SER A 341 25.01 6.07 16.12
C SER A 341 24.39 4.74 15.71
N ASP A 342 23.06 4.63 15.79
CA ASP A 342 22.32 3.52 15.21
C ASP A 342 22.19 3.72 13.68
N GLU A 343 22.00 2.62 12.94
CA GLU A 343 21.89 2.62 11.46
C GLU A 343 20.60 3.26 10.93
N LYS A 344 19.73 3.74 11.80
CA LYS A 344 18.42 4.32 11.41
C LYS A 344 18.52 5.79 10.93
N ARG A 345 19.70 6.37 10.89
CA ARG A 345 19.93 7.76 10.44
C ARG A 345 20.87 7.79 9.24
N PRO A 346 20.35 7.58 8.02
CA PRO A 346 21.18 7.58 6.81
C PRO A 346 21.82 8.95 6.51
N ASP A 347 21.22 10.03 7.03
CA ASP A 347 21.65 11.42 6.75
C ASP A 347 22.74 11.91 7.71
N PHE A 348 23.12 11.13 8.72
CA PHE A 348 24.16 11.50 9.68
C PHE A 348 24.75 10.25 10.30
N ALA A 349 25.92 9.85 9.85
CA ALA A 349 26.60 8.64 10.27
C ALA A 349 27.97 8.95 10.87
N PRO A 350 28.08 9.13 12.21
CA PRO A 350 29.33 9.36 12.88
C PRO A 350 30.04 8.05 13.23
N TYR A 351 31.36 8.03 12.99
CA TYR A 351 32.24 6.91 13.29
C TYR A 351 33.46 7.37 14.07
N HIS A 352 33.95 6.52 14.96
CA HIS A 352 35.30 6.63 15.54
C HIS A 352 36.20 5.68 14.77
N VAL A 353 37.26 6.20 14.20
CA VAL A 353 38.20 5.43 13.38
C VAL A 353 39.57 5.42 14.04
N THR A 354 40.18 4.26 14.10
CA THR A 354 41.56 4.07 14.56
C THR A 354 42.40 3.52 13.43
N LEU A 355 43.41 4.27 13.00
CA LEU A 355 44.40 3.85 12.00
C LEU A 355 45.71 3.55 12.71
N ALA A 356 46.16 2.31 12.59
CA ALA A 356 47.39 1.86 13.26
C ALA A 356 48.64 2.64 12.82
N GLY A 357 49.65 2.64 13.69
CA GLY A 357 50.90 3.37 13.42
C GLY A 357 51.59 2.87 12.17
N ARG A 358 52.04 3.78 11.30
CA ARG A 358 52.70 3.57 10.01
C ARG A 358 51.84 2.88 8.95
N GLU A 359 50.52 2.85 9.14
CA GLU A 359 49.59 2.30 8.16
C GLU A 359 49.03 3.38 7.23
N SER A 360 48.69 2.92 6.02
CA SER A 360 48.01 3.74 5.01
C SER A 360 46.82 3.00 4.42
N ILE A 361 45.83 3.75 3.96
CA ILE A 361 44.62 3.23 3.29
C ILE A 361 44.43 4.00 2.01
N ASP A 362 44.40 3.31 0.86
CA ASP A 362 44.05 3.90 -0.44
C ASP A 362 42.53 3.90 -0.64
N GLY A 363 42.01 5.04 -1.09
CA GLY A 363 40.57 5.29 -1.36
C GLY A 363 39.75 5.43 -0.07
N PRO A 364 38.44 5.47 -0.18
CA PRO A 364 37.54 5.71 0.94
C PRO A 364 37.60 4.60 1.99
N ILE A 365 37.57 4.95 3.26
CA ILE A 365 37.42 4.00 4.39
C ILE A 365 36.03 3.38 4.35
N LEU A 366 34.99 4.20 4.08
CA LEU A 366 33.62 3.80 3.91
C LEU A 366 33.06 4.39 2.61
N MET A 367 32.27 3.62 1.88
CA MET A 367 31.60 4.12 0.65
C MET A 367 30.46 5.06 1.00
N HIS A 368 30.54 6.31 0.54
CA HIS A 368 29.53 7.34 0.76
C HIS A 368 29.41 8.28 -0.45
N LYS A 369 28.25 8.91 -0.62
CA LYS A 369 27.97 9.88 -1.70
C LYS A 369 27.56 11.26 -1.14
N GLY A 370 27.97 11.60 0.06
CA GLY A 370 27.62 12.86 0.71
C GLY A 370 28.83 13.69 1.08
N LYS A 371 28.62 14.64 1.98
CA LYS A 371 29.67 15.42 2.58
C LYS A 371 30.32 14.65 3.72
N GLU A 372 31.57 14.97 3.99
CA GLU A 372 32.36 14.32 5.02
C GLU A 372 32.95 15.36 5.97
N PHE A 373 32.96 15.06 7.28
CA PHE A 373 33.64 15.84 8.29
C PHE A 373 34.57 14.92 9.09
N ILE A 374 35.81 15.36 9.22
CA ILE A 374 36.82 14.62 9.98
C ILE A 374 37.44 15.54 11.02
N VAL A 375 37.63 15.02 12.24
CA VAL A 375 38.38 15.71 13.29
C VAL A 375 39.34 14.72 13.95
N VAL A 376 40.62 15.07 14.04
CA VAL A 376 41.65 14.24 14.66
C VAL A 376 41.58 14.37 16.20
N VAL A 377 41.31 13.23 16.86
CA VAL A 377 41.18 13.14 18.32
C VAL A 377 42.53 12.88 18.98
N ASN A 378 43.34 12.01 18.32
CA ASN A 378 44.66 11.67 18.85
C ASN A 378 45.62 11.31 17.70
N GLY A 379 46.88 11.69 17.77
CA GLY A 379 47.89 11.42 16.76
C GLY A 379 47.94 12.47 15.65
N THR A 380 48.37 12.04 14.46
CA THR A 380 48.54 12.88 13.28
C THR A 380 48.07 12.08 12.07
N LEU A 381 47.20 12.66 11.29
CA LEU A 381 46.60 12.08 10.09
C LEU A 381 47.03 12.88 8.87
N SER A 382 47.62 12.23 7.87
CA SER A 382 47.86 12.83 6.55
C SER A 382 46.78 12.33 5.59
N LEU A 383 46.17 13.25 4.85
CA LEU A 383 45.16 12.98 3.83
C LEU A 383 45.67 13.43 2.48
N THR A 384 45.62 12.59 1.46
CA THR A 384 45.82 12.99 0.07
C THR A 384 44.47 13.30 -0.56
N ILE A 385 44.28 14.51 -1.05
CA ILE A 385 43.08 15.03 -1.67
C ILE A 385 43.47 15.82 -2.90
N ASP A 386 42.93 15.49 -4.07
CA ASP A 386 43.25 16.13 -5.35
C ASP A 386 44.78 16.19 -5.61
N ASP A 387 45.48 15.05 -5.37
CA ASP A 387 46.95 14.90 -5.47
C ASP A 387 47.78 15.75 -4.48
N GLU A 388 47.14 16.45 -3.53
CA GLU A 388 47.84 17.23 -2.50
C GLU A 388 47.77 16.55 -1.14
N GLU A 389 48.88 16.60 -0.40
CA GLU A 389 48.95 16.02 0.98
C GLU A 389 48.66 17.07 2.04
N HIS A 390 47.65 16.81 2.86
CA HIS A 390 47.20 17.65 3.97
C HIS A 390 47.45 16.98 5.31
N LEU A 391 48.30 17.56 6.15
CA LEU A 391 48.64 17.03 7.46
C LEU A 391 47.75 17.63 8.54
N LEU A 392 46.96 16.80 9.18
CA LEU A 392 46.07 17.15 10.30
C LEU A 392 46.65 16.62 11.60
N ARG A 393 46.74 17.49 12.62
CA ARG A 393 47.19 17.18 13.96
C ARG A 393 45.99 17.09 14.92
N LYS A 394 46.21 16.60 16.12
CA LYS A 394 45.22 16.56 17.15
C LYS A 394 44.48 17.90 17.30
N GLY A 395 43.17 17.90 17.15
CA GLY A 395 42.27 19.05 17.20
C GLY A 395 42.01 19.71 15.84
N ASP A 396 42.79 19.38 14.81
CA ASP A 396 42.48 19.87 13.43
C ASP A 396 41.29 19.12 12.84
N SER A 397 40.56 19.80 11.97
CA SER A 397 39.42 19.25 11.27
C SER A 397 39.37 19.65 9.82
N ILE A 398 38.69 18.87 9.02
CA ILE A 398 38.44 19.15 7.58
C ILE A 398 36.97 18.81 7.23
N ILE A 399 36.41 19.57 6.30
CA ILE A 399 35.11 19.32 5.69
C ILE A 399 35.35 19.09 4.20
N LEU A 400 34.82 17.99 3.66
CA LEU A 400 34.80 17.71 2.24
C LEU A 400 33.36 17.82 1.71
N GLU A 401 33.21 18.67 0.70
CA GLU A 401 31.91 18.90 0.09
C GLU A 401 31.77 18.32 -1.32
N ARG A 402 32.90 18.27 -2.07
CA ARG A 402 32.94 17.86 -3.49
C ARG A 402 34.17 17.04 -3.85
N SER A 403 35.20 17.05 -2.99
CA SER A 403 36.45 16.27 -3.18
C SER A 403 36.34 14.96 -2.39
N PHE A 404 37.17 13.98 -2.72
CA PHE A 404 37.26 12.70 -2.01
C PHE A 404 38.68 12.44 -1.54
N ILE A 405 38.83 11.66 -0.49
CA ILE A 405 40.12 11.30 0.06
C ILE A 405 40.69 10.11 -0.73
N GLU A 406 41.80 10.32 -1.39
CA GLU A 406 42.50 9.30 -2.19
C GLU A 406 43.33 8.37 -1.31
N ARG A 407 43.93 8.93 -0.25
CA ARG A 407 44.76 8.18 0.69
C ARG A 407 44.71 8.78 2.10
N TRP A 408 44.69 7.88 3.08
CA TRP A 408 44.81 8.17 4.50
C TRP A 408 46.10 7.59 5.03
N THR A 409 46.94 8.36 5.69
CA THR A 409 48.22 7.90 6.19
C THR A 409 48.50 8.34 7.61
N ASN A 410 48.87 7.37 8.44
CA ASN A 410 49.40 7.64 9.78
C ASN A 410 50.95 7.48 9.75
N HIS A 411 51.66 8.56 9.68
CA HIS A 411 53.13 8.56 9.69
C HIS A 411 53.70 8.29 11.11
N GLY A 412 52.90 8.36 12.15
CA GLY A 412 53.28 8.14 13.53
C GLY A 412 53.62 6.69 13.82
N LYS A 413 54.27 6.44 14.96
CA LYS A 413 54.53 5.09 15.47
C LYS A 413 53.34 4.52 16.27
N ASN A 414 52.50 5.41 16.82
CA ASN A 414 51.34 5.10 17.59
C ASN A 414 50.09 5.26 16.73
N ASP A 415 49.00 4.68 17.21
CA ASP A 415 47.68 4.76 16.52
C ASP A 415 47.21 6.22 16.43
N CYS A 416 46.62 6.53 15.28
CA CYS A 416 45.90 7.78 15.03
C CYS A 416 44.39 7.54 15.18
N GLU A 417 43.73 8.35 16.01
CA GLU A 417 42.30 8.28 16.24
C GLU A 417 41.61 9.55 15.73
N PHE A 418 40.53 9.39 15.02
CA PHE A 418 39.74 10.50 14.53
C PHE A 418 38.25 10.17 14.48
N VAL A 419 37.42 11.19 14.59
CA VAL A 419 35.98 11.08 14.32
C VAL A 419 35.75 11.41 12.86
N TYR A 420 35.00 10.55 12.20
CA TYR A 420 34.62 10.64 10.79
C TYR A 420 33.10 10.63 10.70
N ILE A 421 32.54 11.69 10.13
CA ILE A 421 31.09 11.87 10.01
C ILE A 421 30.74 11.97 8.52
N GLN A 422 29.80 11.17 8.09
CA GLN A 422 29.19 11.21 6.77
C GLN A 422 27.78 11.82 6.88
N TYR A 423 27.42 12.80 6.00
CA TYR A 423 26.13 13.48 6.05
C TYR A 423 25.71 14.10 4.70
#